data_33d2b42e675d2687c2a39c9577508dec
#
_entry.id   33d2b42e675d2687c2a39c9577508dec
#
_cell.length_a   1.000
_cell.length_b   1.000
_cell.length_c   1.000
_cell.angle_alpha   90.00
_cell.angle_beta   90.00
_cell.angle_gamma   90.00
#
_symmetry.space_group_name_H-M   'P 1'
#
loop_
_entity.id
_entity.type
_entity.pdbx_description
1 polymer ?
#
loop_
_entity_poly.entity_id
_entity_poly.type
_entity_poly.pdbx_seq_one_letter_code
_entity_poly.pdbx_strand_id
1 'polypeptide(L)'
;MRGSTTGTSTPTPARIAARGWGWRHASRRAWALDGVDLRVEPGERVLLLGPSGAGKSTLLHALAGVLGGDEEGESRGELLIDGEAPIAARGRAGLVLQDPDAQVILARVGDDVAFGCENLGIPREEIWPRVHHALDAVGLDVPLGRPTKALSGGQKQRLALAGALAMRPGLLLLDEPTANLDPAGVAEVRDAVGRVLDATGATFIVVEHRVDVWLPLVDRVIVLGADGVVADGAPDAVLGARGAELAAAGVWVPGIPPALPPAPARAPGEVLLHGRGLAVARVRGVPVASGLDVDVRAGAALAITGPNGAGKSTLALTLAGLLPAAAGEVVAAEALDAGAGDSPIRWRSRDLLTRIGTVFQDPEHQLLRTTVRDELEVGPRALQRAGRGPSDAQIAARTDDLLERLRLAPLARANPYTLSGGEKRRLTVAAALATSPRVLVLDEPTFGQDARTWAELVALLAALRGEGGAIVAVTHDEAVVTALHAERFALAAPPRPGAGEAP
;
A
#
# COMPACT_ATOMS: atom_id res chain seq x y z
N MET A 1 44.95 32.82 10.29
CA MET A 1 44.39 31.70 11.04
C MET A 1 43.04 32.14 11.60
N ARG A 2 41.98 31.81 10.96
CA ARG A 2 40.63 31.89 11.56
C ARG A 2 40.12 30.43 11.55
N GLY A 3 40.05 29.85 12.74
CA GLY A 3 39.51 28.51 12.94
C GLY A 3 38.03 28.49 12.58
N SER A 4 37.73 27.81 11.47
CA SER A 4 36.37 27.44 11.12
C SER A 4 35.99 26.28 12.03
N THR A 5 35.26 26.55 13.09
CA THR A 5 34.53 25.53 13.83
C THR A 5 33.46 25.00 12.90
N THR A 6 33.65 23.79 12.37
CA THR A 6 32.61 23.00 11.70
C THR A 6 31.57 22.61 12.74
N GLY A 7 30.70 23.54 13.05
CA GLY A 7 29.51 23.27 13.84
C GLY A 7 28.59 22.40 13.00
N THR A 8 28.24 21.22 13.51
CA THR A 8 27.11 20.41 13.03
C THR A 8 25.83 21.21 13.26
N SER A 9 25.47 22.09 12.33
CA SER A 9 24.24 22.86 12.44
C SER A 9 23.06 21.91 12.35
N THR A 10 22.30 21.84 13.42
CA THR A 10 20.97 21.19 13.43
C THR A 10 20.12 21.83 12.33
N PRO A 11 19.37 21.06 11.54
CA PRO A 11 18.48 21.63 10.52
C PRO A 11 17.49 22.59 11.19
N THR A 12 17.29 23.77 10.61
CA THR A 12 16.26 24.71 11.11
C THR A 12 14.90 24.17 10.69
N PRO A 13 13.95 23.94 11.62
CA PRO A 13 12.59 23.53 11.28
C PRO A 13 11.95 24.48 10.28
N ALA A 14 11.25 23.97 9.29
CA ALA A 14 10.66 24.76 8.21
C ALA A 14 9.26 25.25 8.55
N ARG A 15 8.88 26.43 8.05
CA ARG A 15 7.51 26.94 8.05
C ARG A 15 6.85 26.68 6.73
N ILE A 16 5.58 26.25 6.72
CA ILE A 16 4.76 26.07 5.52
C ILE A 16 3.64 27.10 5.52
N ALA A 17 3.37 27.68 4.34
CA ALA A 17 2.22 28.53 4.10
C ALA A 17 1.62 28.22 2.72
N ALA A 18 0.32 27.92 2.69
CA ALA A 18 -0.49 27.83 1.49
C ALA A 18 -1.62 28.88 1.56
N ARG A 19 -1.87 29.59 0.47
CA ARG A 19 -2.93 30.60 0.35
C ARG A 19 -3.70 30.40 -0.92
N GLY A 20 -4.93 29.89 -0.81
CA GLY A 20 -5.77 29.57 -1.94
C GLY A 20 -5.09 28.63 -2.93
N TRP A 21 -4.16 27.79 -2.46
CA TRP A 21 -3.37 26.96 -3.33
C TRP A 21 -4.19 25.82 -3.94
N GLY A 22 -3.94 25.55 -5.22
CA GLY A 22 -4.52 24.44 -5.95
C GLY A 22 -3.56 23.88 -6.99
N TRP A 23 -3.76 22.63 -7.34
CA TRP A 23 -3.00 21.92 -8.36
C TRP A 23 -3.90 21.07 -9.25
N ARG A 24 -3.67 21.14 -10.58
CA ARG A 24 -4.34 20.34 -11.59
C ARG A 24 -3.29 19.65 -12.45
N HIS A 25 -3.27 18.33 -12.48
CA HIS A 25 -2.38 17.55 -13.34
C HIS A 25 -2.72 17.77 -14.82
N ALA A 26 -1.71 17.88 -15.70
CA ALA A 26 -1.87 18.14 -17.14
C ALA A 26 -2.79 17.13 -17.83
N SER A 27 -2.80 15.86 -17.38
CA SER A 27 -3.65 14.80 -17.93
C SER A 27 -5.10 14.81 -17.41
N ARG A 28 -5.45 15.69 -16.45
CA ARG A 28 -6.78 15.72 -15.80
C ARG A 28 -7.48 17.06 -15.99
N ARG A 29 -8.82 17.02 -16.14
CA ARG A 29 -9.66 18.22 -16.22
C ARG A 29 -10.01 18.79 -14.84
N ALA A 30 -10.16 17.94 -13.85
CA ALA A 30 -10.48 18.32 -12.48
C ALA A 30 -9.22 18.69 -11.69
N TRP A 31 -9.35 19.66 -10.80
CA TRP A 31 -8.32 19.98 -9.83
C TRP A 31 -8.12 18.81 -8.86
N ALA A 32 -6.87 18.47 -8.59
CA ALA A 32 -6.54 17.48 -7.57
C ALA A 32 -6.66 18.09 -6.16
N LEU A 33 -6.36 19.38 -6.07
CA LEU A 33 -6.57 20.23 -4.90
C LEU A 33 -7.00 21.59 -5.36
N ASP A 34 -7.86 22.26 -4.59
CA ASP A 34 -8.37 23.58 -4.90
C ASP A 34 -8.62 24.40 -3.64
N GLY A 35 -8.15 25.65 -3.63
CA GLY A 35 -8.42 26.58 -2.55
C GLY A 35 -7.86 26.17 -1.18
N VAL A 36 -6.68 25.52 -1.14
CA VAL A 36 -6.07 25.12 0.12
C VAL A 36 -5.46 26.32 0.83
N ASP A 37 -5.98 26.63 2.01
CA ASP A 37 -5.40 27.54 2.99
C ASP A 37 -4.83 26.74 4.15
N LEU A 38 -3.50 26.81 4.34
CA LEU A 38 -2.79 26.00 5.32
C LEU A 38 -1.59 26.78 5.87
N ARG A 39 -1.37 26.66 7.19
CA ARG A 39 -0.16 27.14 7.82
C ARG A 39 0.35 26.11 8.79
N VAL A 40 1.62 25.72 8.67
CA VAL A 40 2.31 24.83 9.64
C VAL A 40 3.52 25.57 10.17
N GLU A 41 3.59 25.69 11.49
CA GLU A 41 4.68 26.38 12.17
C GLU A 41 5.92 25.49 12.29
N PRO A 42 7.12 26.08 12.47
CA PRO A 42 8.35 25.32 12.63
C PRO A 42 8.27 24.34 13.81
N GLY A 43 8.58 23.06 13.54
CA GLY A 43 8.58 21.98 14.53
C GLY A 43 7.22 21.35 14.80
N GLU A 44 6.12 21.83 14.21
CA GLU A 44 4.82 21.16 14.33
C GLU A 44 4.85 19.77 13.67
N ARG A 45 4.15 18.82 14.30
CA ARG A 45 4.00 17.44 13.83
C ARG A 45 2.55 17.21 13.44
N VAL A 46 2.31 17.06 12.14
CA VAL A 46 0.99 17.04 11.53
C VAL A 46 0.66 15.68 10.95
N LEU A 47 -0.51 15.15 11.29
CA LEU A 47 -1.14 14.02 10.59
C LEU A 47 -2.14 14.57 9.57
N LEU A 48 -1.89 14.31 8.28
CA LEU A 48 -2.73 14.74 7.18
C LEU A 48 -3.66 13.61 6.77
N LEU A 49 -4.95 13.78 7.02
CA LEU A 49 -6.00 12.82 6.72
C LEU A 49 -6.89 13.28 5.56
N GLY A 50 -7.72 12.39 5.07
CA GLY A 50 -8.70 12.66 4.03
C GLY A 50 -9.02 11.40 3.23
N PRO A 51 -10.15 11.36 2.52
CA PRO A 51 -10.51 10.25 1.65
C PRO A 51 -9.49 10.06 0.50
N SER A 52 -9.53 8.90 -0.14
CA SER A 52 -8.73 8.66 -1.35
C SER A 52 -9.10 9.66 -2.44
N GLY A 53 -8.08 10.22 -3.10
CA GLY A 53 -8.29 11.26 -4.13
C GLY A 53 -8.45 12.69 -3.58
N ALA A 54 -8.38 12.93 -2.27
CA ALA A 54 -8.43 14.28 -1.69
C ALA A 54 -7.15 15.12 -1.91
N GLY A 55 -6.17 14.61 -2.67
CA GLY A 55 -4.97 15.36 -3.02
C GLY A 55 -3.85 15.34 -1.97
N LYS A 56 -3.91 14.47 -0.95
CA LYS A 56 -2.88 14.38 0.11
C LYS A 56 -1.47 14.22 -0.44
N SER A 57 -1.23 13.17 -1.24
CA SER A 57 0.07 12.93 -1.90
C SER A 57 0.46 14.05 -2.85
N THR A 58 -0.51 14.67 -3.53
CA THR A 58 -0.27 15.84 -4.38
C THR A 58 0.28 17.01 -3.57
N LEU A 59 -0.27 17.27 -2.39
CA LEU A 59 0.25 18.31 -1.49
C LEU A 59 1.68 17.98 -1.01
N LEU A 60 1.95 16.73 -0.61
CA LEU A 60 3.29 16.31 -0.20
C LEU A 60 4.31 16.45 -1.33
N HIS A 61 3.96 16.02 -2.55
CA HIS A 61 4.82 16.15 -3.72
C HIS A 61 5.09 17.63 -4.09
N ALA A 62 4.08 18.48 -3.98
CA ALA A 62 4.26 19.90 -4.19
C ALA A 62 5.19 20.53 -3.13
N LEU A 63 5.02 20.20 -1.84
CA LEU A 63 5.90 20.63 -0.76
C LEU A 63 7.33 20.09 -0.91
N ALA A 64 7.50 18.91 -1.47
CA ALA A 64 8.82 18.35 -1.77
C ALA A 64 9.50 19.03 -2.98
N GLY A 65 8.80 19.91 -3.70
CA GLY A 65 9.29 20.53 -4.93
C GLY A 65 9.41 19.57 -6.11
N VAL A 66 8.69 18.45 -6.07
CA VAL A 66 8.62 17.44 -7.14
C VAL A 66 7.61 17.87 -8.21
N LEU A 67 6.54 18.58 -7.82
CA LEU A 67 5.55 19.16 -8.74
C LEU A 67 5.88 20.64 -9.00
N GLY A 68 5.63 21.09 -10.23
CA GLY A 68 5.74 22.51 -10.57
C GLY A 68 6.34 22.79 -11.96
N GLY A 69 6.62 21.77 -12.76
CA GLY A 69 6.97 21.95 -14.18
C GLY A 69 5.74 22.30 -15.02
N ASP A 70 5.89 23.21 -16.00
CA ASP A 70 4.80 23.65 -16.89
C ASP A 70 4.16 22.48 -17.66
N GLU A 71 4.90 21.38 -17.88
CA GLU A 71 4.41 20.18 -18.56
C GLU A 71 3.67 19.22 -17.62
N GLU A 72 3.83 19.36 -16.29
CA GLU A 72 3.26 18.43 -15.30
C GLU A 72 1.84 18.84 -14.88
N GLY A 73 1.52 20.14 -14.93
CA GLY A 73 0.22 20.62 -14.51
C GLY A 73 0.13 22.13 -14.39
N GLU A 74 -0.93 22.58 -13.75
CA GLU A 74 -1.25 23.97 -13.51
C GLU A 74 -1.43 24.19 -12.00
N SER A 75 -0.77 25.23 -11.47
CA SER A 75 -0.94 25.67 -10.08
C SER A 75 -1.67 27.00 -10.00
N ARG A 76 -2.37 27.25 -8.90
CA ARG A 76 -2.94 28.55 -8.55
C ARG A 76 -2.71 28.85 -7.07
N GLY A 77 -2.83 30.13 -6.70
CA GLY A 77 -2.51 30.58 -5.35
C GLY A 77 -1.02 30.49 -5.02
N GLU A 78 -0.70 30.41 -3.76
CA GLU A 78 0.68 30.36 -3.26
C GLU A 78 0.91 29.12 -2.38
N LEU A 79 2.06 28.45 -2.57
CA LEU A 79 2.59 27.44 -1.67
C LEU A 79 4.05 27.78 -1.39
N LEU A 80 4.39 27.96 -0.11
CA LEU A 80 5.70 28.44 0.31
C LEU A 80 6.27 27.58 1.43
N ILE A 81 7.60 27.38 1.39
CA ILE A 81 8.42 26.86 2.50
C ILE A 81 9.41 27.96 2.88
N ASP A 82 9.35 28.42 4.14
CA ASP A 82 10.16 29.54 4.65
C ASP A 82 10.07 30.83 3.79
N GLY A 83 8.93 31.02 3.10
CA GLY A 83 8.69 32.17 2.24
C GLY A 83 9.14 32.00 0.78
N GLU A 84 9.68 30.85 0.40
CA GLU A 84 10.12 30.54 -0.96
C GLU A 84 9.25 29.44 -1.58
N ALA A 85 9.10 29.42 -2.91
CA ALA A 85 8.43 28.35 -3.63
C ALA A 85 9.18 27.02 -3.42
N PRO A 86 8.49 25.87 -3.21
CA PRO A 86 9.14 24.60 -2.90
C PRO A 86 10.21 24.17 -3.91
N ILE A 87 10.02 24.46 -5.19
CA ILE A 87 10.98 24.15 -6.24
C ILE A 87 12.30 24.93 -6.10
N ALA A 88 12.24 26.12 -5.54
CA ALA A 88 13.42 26.95 -5.24
C ALA A 88 14.07 26.54 -3.91
N ALA A 89 13.28 25.97 -2.98
CA ALA A 89 13.71 25.53 -1.66
C ALA A 89 14.23 24.06 -1.63
N ARG A 90 14.86 23.60 -2.72
CA ARG A 90 15.36 22.22 -2.84
C ARG A 90 16.27 21.84 -1.68
N GLY A 91 16.07 20.64 -1.13
CA GLY A 91 16.80 20.13 0.04
C GLY A 91 16.22 20.59 1.37
N ARG A 92 15.26 21.53 1.41
CA ARG A 92 14.53 21.92 2.63
C ARG A 92 13.55 20.85 3.08
N ALA A 93 12.97 20.08 2.14
CA ALA A 93 12.06 18.99 2.40
C ALA A 93 12.69 17.65 2.04
N GLY A 94 12.54 16.65 2.92
CA GLY A 94 12.81 15.24 2.67
C GLY A 94 11.49 14.50 2.51
N LEU A 95 11.31 13.81 1.39
CA LEU A 95 10.10 13.05 1.09
C LEU A 95 10.39 11.54 1.14
N VAL A 96 9.53 10.80 1.84
CA VAL A 96 9.50 9.34 1.80
C VAL A 96 8.18 8.91 1.18
N LEU A 97 8.26 8.13 0.11
CA LEU A 97 7.12 7.67 -0.67
C LEU A 97 6.49 6.39 -0.10
N GLN A 98 5.26 6.11 -0.50
CA GLN A 98 4.50 4.93 -0.14
C GLN A 98 5.20 3.61 -0.57
N ASP A 99 5.77 3.59 -1.78
CA ASP A 99 6.51 2.43 -2.29
C ASP A 99 8.02 2.63 -2.10
N PRO A 100 8.65 1.91 -1.14
CA PRO A 100 10.07 2.03 -0.90
C PRO A 100 10.92 1.48 -2.06
N ASP A 101 10.39 0.55 -2.87
CA ASP A 101 11.10 0.03 -4.04
C ASP A 101 11.24 1.08 -5.14
N ALA A 102 10.26 1.97 -5.28
CA ALA A 102 10.33 3.11 -6.20
C ALA A 102 11.34 4.19 -5.77
N GLN A 103 11.73 4.21 -4.48
CA GLN A 103 12.69 5.16 -3.94
C GLN A 103 14.14 4.65 -3.95
N VAL A 104 14.36 3.34 -4.03
CA VAL A 104 15.71 2.77 -4.12
C VAL A 104 16.29 3.03 -5.49
N ILE A 105 17.32 3.85 -5.56
CA ILE A 105 17.97 4.30 -6.80
C ILE A 105 19.27 3.51 -7.07
N LEU A 106 20.07 3.31 -6.02
CA LEU A 106 21.40 2.71 -6.15
C LEU A 106 21.46 1.29 -5.58
N ALA A 107 22.42 0.53 -6.08
CA ALA A 107 22.55 -0.90 -5.79
C ALA A 107 23.04 -1.22 -4.38
N ARG A 108 23.64 -0.27 -3.66
CA ARG A 108 24.23 -0.45 -2.33
C ARG A 108 23.64 0.53 -1.33
N VAL A 109 23.47 0.08 -0.10
CA VAL A 109 22.89 0.86 1.00
C VAL A 109 23.60 2.20 1.21
N GLY A 110 24.93 2.21 1.33
CA GLY A 110 25.68 3.45 1.57
C GLY A 110 25.57 4.45 0.44
N ASP A 111 25.66 3.98 -0.80
CA ASP A 111 25.56 4.80 -1.99
C ASP A 111 24.15 5.41 -2.13
N ASP A 112 23.14 4.60 -1.86
CA ASP A 112 21.73 5.03 -1.95
C ASP A 112 21.41 6.15 -0.94
N VAL A 113 21.86 6.03 0.30
CA VAL A 113 21.71 7.08 1.33
C VAL A 113 22.52 8.33 0.98
N ALA A 114 23.70 8.18 0.38
CA ALA A 114 24.56 9.29 -0.02
C ALA A 114 24.02 10.11 -1.21
N PHE A 115 23.17 9.50 -2.06
CA PHE A 115 22.71 10.04 -3.33
C PHE A 115 22.09 11.44 -3.20
N GLY A 116 21.21 11.64 -2.21
CA GLY A 116 20.59 12.95 -1.96
C GLY A 116 21.60 14.04 -1.57
N CYS A 117 22.62 13.67 -0.79
CA CYS A 117 23.70 14.58 -0.40
C CYS A 117 24.56 14.98 -1.61
N GLU A 118 24.86 14.03 -2.49
CA GLU A 118 25.63 14.28 -3.72
C GLU A 118 24.88 15.25 -4.64
N ASN A 119 23.59 15.05 -4.82
CA ASN A 119 22.75 15.95 -5.63
C ASN A 119 22.63 17.36 -5.06
N LEU A 120 22.77 17.52 -3.76
CA LEU A 120 22.81 18.84 -3.10
C LEU A 120 24.22 19.46 -3.10
N GLY A 121 25.22 18.80 -3.68
CA GLY A 121 26.60 19.28 -3.73
C GLY A 121 27.29 19.34 -2.36
N ILE A 122 26.87 18.49 -1.40
CA ILE A 122 27.51 18.42 -0.09
C ILE A 122 28.96 17.94 -0.24
N PRO A 123 29.93 18.56 0.43
CA PRO A 123 31.33 18.14 0.38
C PRO A 123 31.51 16.67 0.78
N ARG A 124 32.35 15.96 0.04
CA ARG A 124 32.54 14.50 0.22
C ARG A 124 32.93 14.11 1.66
N GLU A 125 33.68 14.92 2.34
CA GLU A 125 34.09 14.73 3.72
C GLU A 125 32.92 14.77 4.72
N GLU A 126 31.82 15.42 4.36
CA GLU A 126 30.59 15.49 5.18
C GLU A 126 29.60 14.37 4.84
N ILE A 127 29.60 13.82 3.63
CA ILE A 127 28.58 12.84 3.18
C ILE A 127 28.60 11.60 4.06
N TRP A 128 29.76 10.95 4.22
CA TRP A 128 29.83 9.70 4.96
C TRP A 128 29.48 9.80 6.44
N PRO A 129 29.91 10.85 7.18
CA PRO A 129 29.41 11.11 8.52
C PRO A 129 27.88 11.26 8.58
N ARG A 130 27.27 11.92 7.58
CA ARG A 130 25.81 12.08 7.51
C ARG A 130 25.12 10.74 7.22
N VAL A 131 25.68 9.91 6.31
CA VAL A 131 25.17 8.57 5.98
C VAL A 131 25.15 7.68 7.23
N HIS A 132 26.26 7.60 7.96
CA HIS A 132 26.34 6.81 9.19
C HIS A 132 25.33 7.29 10.23
N HIS A 133 25.30 8.59 10.48
CA HIS A 133 24.36 9.18 11.44
C HIS A 133 22.89 8.90 11.06
N ALA A 134 22.55 9.00 9.77
CA ALA A 134 21.19 8.74 9.28
C ALA A 134 20.82 7.25 9.44
N LEU A 135 21.70 6.32 9.10
CA LEU A 135 21.47 4.89 9.29
C LEU A 135 21.31 4.51 10.76
N ASP A 136 22.13 5.08 11.63
CA ASP A 136 22.03 4.88 13.09
C ASP A 136 20.71 5.43 13.65
N ALA A 137 20.30 6.63 13.21
CA ALA A 137 19.06 7.26 13.65
C ALA A 137 17.81 6.42 13.32
N VAL A 138 17.79 5.82 12.13
CA VAL A 138 16.67 4.93 11.72
C VAL A 138 16.82 3.50 12.24
N GLY A 139 17.92 3.16 12.90
CA GLY A 139 18.18 1.82 13.41
C GLY A 139 18.39 0.77 12.31
N LEU A 140 19.00 1.17 11.19
CA LEU A 140 19.32 0.25 10.09
C LEU A 140 20.78 -0.19 10.19
N ASP A 141 21.04 -1.18 11.03
CA ASP A 141 22.37 -1.77 11.22
C ASP A 141 22.66 -2.82 10.13
N VAL A 142 23.21 -2.36 9.02
CA VAL A 142 23.63 -3.21 7.90
C VAL A 142 24.92 -2.66 7.27
N PRO A 143 25.79 -3.51 6.69
CA PRO A 143 26.97 -3.04 5.99
C PRO A 143 26.62 -2.07 4.84
N LEU A 144 27.38 -0.98 4.67
CA LEU A 144 27.15 0.00 3.60
C LEU A 144 27.20 -0.61 2.20
N GLY A 145 28.03 -1.65 1.99
CA GLY A 145 28.12 -2.40 0.74
C GLY A 145 27.02 -3.43 0.51
N ARG A 146 26.06 -3.59 1.45
CA ARG A 146 24.96 -4.54 1.28
C ARG A 146 24.08 -4.17 0.09
N PRO A 147 23.75 -5.15 -0.79
CA PRO A 147 22.84 -4.88 -1.90
C PRO A 147 21.46 -4.46 -1.41
N THR A 148 20.91 -3.37 -1.95
CA THR A 148 19.59 -2.84 -1.60
C THR A 148 18.47 -3.84 -1.91
N LYS A 149 18.64 -4.67 -2.96
CA LYS A 149 17.73 -5.77 -3.30
C LYS A 149 17.63 -6.86 -2.23
N ALA A 150 18.62 -6.97 -1.33
CA ALA A 150 18.64 -7.95 -0.24
C ALA A 150 17.99 -7.43 1.04
N LEU A 151 17.41 -6.24 1.03
CA LEU A 151 16.68 -5.64 2.15
C LEU A 151 15.22 -6.10 2.16
N SER A 152 14.67 -6.28 3.37
CA SER A 152 13.22 -6.46 3.55
C SER A 152 12.47 -5.14 3.29
N GLY A 153 11.14 -5.19 3.11
CA GLY A 153 10.31 -3.98 2.92
C GLY A 153 10.51 -2.95 4.03
N GLY A 154 10.48 -3.35 5.31
CA GLY A 154 10.74 -2.46 6.44
C GLY A 154 12.17 -1.91 6.47
N GLN A 155 13.16 -2.69 6.03
CA GLN A 155 14.53 -2.20 5.87
C GLN A 155 14.65 -1.18 4.73
N LYS A 156 13.96 -1.39 3.60
CA LYS A 156 13.91 -0.43 2.49
C LYS A 156 13.23 0.87 2.90
N GLN A 157 12.15 0.78 3.69
CA GLN A 157 11.48 1.97 4.21
C GLN A 157 12.39 2.79 5.13
N ARG A 158 13.15 2.11 6.01
CA ARG A 158 14.16 2.78 6.84
C ARG A 158 15.33 3.31 6.02
N LEU A 159 15.71 2.63 4.93
CA LEU A 159 16.71 3.13 3.98
C LEU A 159 16.25 4.45 3.32
N ALA A 160 15.01 4.49 2.83
CA ALA A 160 14.41 5.69 2.24
C ALA A 160 14.37 6.85 3.26
N LEU A 161 13.97 6.56 4.50
CA LEU A 161 14.01 7.53 5.60
C LEU A 161 15.44 8.02 5.90
N ALA A 162 16.44 7.12 5.91
CA ALA A 162 17.85 7.48 6.09
C ALA A 162 18.35 8.39 4.96
N GLY A 163 17.98 8.09 3.69
CA GLY A 163 18.30 8.94 2.54
C GLY A 163 17.74 10.35 2.68
N ALA A 164 16.48 10.47 3.09
CA ALA A 164 15.85 11.75 3.36
C ALA A 164 16.57 12.52 4.50
N LEU A 165 16.93 11.83 5.57
CA LEU A 165 17.59 12.43 6.75
C LEU A 165 19.03 12.86 6.49
N ALA A 166 19.78 12.15 5.66
CA ALA A 166 21.15 12.50 5.32
C ALA A 166 21.26 13.89 4.70
N MET A 167 20.20 14.34 4.01
CA MET A 167 20.11 15.70 3.46
C MET A 167 19.92 16.77 4.54
N ARG A 168 19.57 16.40 5.78
CA ARG A 168 19.24 17.29 6.91
C ARG A 168 18.10 18.26 6.57
N PRO A 169 16.92 17.75 6.19
CA PRO A 169 15.79 18.61 5.85
C PRO A 169 15.22 19.32 7.07
N GLY A 170 14.69 20.54 6.86
CA GLY A 170 13.88 21.24 7.87
C GLY A 170 12.43 20.78 7.91
N LEU A 171 11.98 20.08 6.87
CA LEU A 171 10.64 19.51 6.69
C LEU A 171 10.75 18.04 6.32
N LEU A 172 10.14 17.16 7.11
CA LEU A 172 10.05 15.73 6.83
C LEU A 172 8.62 15.38 6.39
N LEU A 173 8.49 14.83 5.19
CA LEU A 173 7.23 14.46 4.57
C LEU A 173 7.18 12.94 4.38
N LEU A 174 6.17 12.29 4.92
CA LEU A 174 5.99 10.84 4.77
C LEU A 174 4.63 10.55 4.13
N ASP A 175 4.64 9.84 3.00
CA ASP A 175 3.43 9.40 2.30
C ASP A 175 3.22 7.91 2.53
N GLU A 176 2.30 7.55 3.43
CA GLU A 176 1.96 6.19 3.86
C GLU A 176 3.19 5.32 4.19
N PRO A 177 4.09 5.77 5.08
CA PRO A 177 5.39 5.12 5.31
C PRO A 177 5.29 3.74 5.96
N THR A 178 4.13 3.36 6.51
CA THR A 178 3.92 2.03 7.11
C THR A 178 3.16 1.07 6.20
N ALA A 179 2.96 1.49 4.97
CA ALA A 179 2.38 0.69 3.92
C ALA A 179 3.15 -0.64 3.70
N ASN A 180 2.44 -1.74 3.46
CA ASN A 180 3.03 -3.07 3.19
C ASN A 180 3.92 -3.65 4.33
N LEU A 181 3.89 -3.06 5.52
CA LEU A 181 4.66 -3.56 6.66
C LEU A 181 3.79 -4.43 7.58
N ASP A 182 4.42 -5.48 8.12
CA ASP A 182 3.85 -6.23 9.22
C ASP A 182 3.84 -5.38 10.52
N PRO A 183 3.09 -5.76 11.56
CA PRO A 183 2.99 -4.96 12.79
C PRO A 183 4.34 -4.63 13.46
N ALA A 184 5.32 -5.52 13.36
CA ALA A 184 6.66 -5.27 13.90
C ALA A 184 7.39 -4.20 13.08
N GLY A 185 7.34 -4.29 11.75
CA GLY A 185 7.92 -3.28 10.84
C GLY A 185 7.27 -1.91 11.00
N VAL A 186 5.95 -1.86 11.22
CA VAL A 186 5.23 -0.61 11.53
C VAL A 186 5.78 0.06 12.79
N ALA A 187 5.93 -0.70 13.88
CA ALA A 187 6.48 -0.18 15.13
C ALA A 187 7.93 0.32 14.95
N GLU A 188 8.77 -0.44 14.23
CA GLU A 188 10.16 -0.06 13.95
C GLU A 188 10.26 1.27 13.18
N VAL A 189 9.44 1.47 12.15
CA VAL A 189 9.43 2.71 11.35
C VAL A 189 8.90 3.88 12.17
N ARG A 190 7.76 3.71 12.87
CA ARG A 190 7.22 4.74 13.75
C ARG A 190 8.25 5.20 14.80
N ASP A 191 8.89 4.26 15.48
CA ASP A 191 9.86 4.56 16.55
C ASP A 191 11.12 5.22 15.97
N ALA A 192 11.55 4.84 14.77
CA ALA A 192 12.64 5.50 14.05
C ALA A 192 12.29 6.96 13.74
N VAL A 193 11.08 7.22 13.21
CA VAL A 193 10.60 8.59 12.95
C VAL A 193 10.54 9.40 14.24
N GLY A 194 10.02 8.83 15.33
CA GLY A 194 9.97 9.50 16.63
C GLY A 194 11.36 9.94 17.10
N ARG A 195 12.35 9.04 17.10
CA ARG A 195 13.75 9.38 17.45
C ARG A 195 14.32 10.50 16.60
N VAL A 196 14.03 10.47 15.30
CA VAL A 196 14.50 11.49 14.36
C VAL A 196 13.89 12.85 14.68
N LEU A 197 12.57 12.92 14.87
CA LEU A 197 11.88 14.17 15.20
C LEU A 197 12.35 14.76 16.52
N ASP A 198 12.58 13.93 17.54
CA ASP A 198 13.10 14.36 18.84
C ASP A 198 14.54 14.90 18.74
N ALA A 199 15.36 14.30 17.87
CA ALA A 199 16.74 14.70 17.68
C ALA A 199 16.92 15.95 16.80
N THR A 200 16.04 16.15 15.82
CA THR A 200 16.18 17.23 14.83
C THR A 200 15.27 18.42 15.05
N GLY A 201 14.11 18.21 15.70
CA GLY A 201 13.05 19.20 15.82
C GLY A 201 12.41 19.58 14.48
N ALA A 202 12.63 18.80 13.40
CA ALA A 202 12.11 19.09 12.06
C ALA A 202 10.58 19.19 12.07
N THR A 203 10.05 20.08 11.23
CA THR A 203 8.62 20.11 10.93
C THR A 203 8.23 18.82 10.23
N PHE A 204 7.08 18.25 10.58
CA PHE A 204 6.70 16.91 10.15
C PHE A 204 5.28 16.87 9.61
N ILE A 205 5.09 16.26 8.44
CA ILE A 205 3.77 15.92 7.91
C ILE A 205 3.77 14.46 7.48
N VAL A 206 2.83 13.69 8.01
CA VAL A 206 2.59 12.30 7.60
C VAL A 206 1.18 12.13 7.07
N VAL A 207 1.07 11.47 5.91
CA VAL A 207 -0.18 10.94 5.37
C VAL A 207 -0.26 9.48 5.74
N GLU A 208 -1.35 9.06 6.38
CA GLU A 208 -1.54 7.66 6.78
C GLU A 208 -3.00 7.29 6.95
N HIS A 209 -3.28 5.99 6.77
CA HIS A 209 -4.57 5.39 7.04
C HIS A 209 -4.62 4.71 8.42
N ARG A 210 -3.47 4.29 8.96
CA ARG A 210 -3.35 3.72 10.32
C ARG A 210 -3.18 4.85 11.34
N VAL A 211 -4.25 5.58 11.57
CA VAL A 211 -4.25 6.82 12.39
C VAL A 211 -3.72 6.57 13.80
N ASP A 212 -4.12 5.49 14.44
CA ASP A 212 -3.73 5.09 15.79
C ASP A 212 -2.21 4.92 15.96
N VAL A 213 -1.51 4.51 14.91
CA VAL A 213 -0.06 4.34 14.93
C VAL A 213 0.66 5.68 15.11
N TRP A 214 0.14 6.75 14.52
CA TRP A 214 0.80 8.04 14.43
C TRP A 214 0.34 9.06 15.47
N LEU A 215 -0.84 8.88 16.07
CA LEU A 215 -1.38 9.78 17.08
C LEU A 215 -0.39 10.10 18.23
N PRO A 216 0.42 9.15 18.72
CA PRO A 216 1.39 9.46 19.79
C PRO A 216 2.54 10.41 19.37
N LEU A 217 2.74 10.59 18.07
CA LEU A 217 3.85 11.39 17.52
C LEU A 217 3.42 12.75 16.97
N VAL A 218 2.11 13.03 16.87
CA VAL A 218 1.59 14.23 16.22
C VAL A 218 0.86 15.15 17.18
N ASP A 219 0.99 16.45 16.96
CA ASP A 219 0.36 17.50 17.76
C ASP A 219 -0.94 18.01 17.13
N ARG A 220 -1.10 17.79 15.83
CA ARG A 220 -2.18 18.35 15.01
C ARG A 220 -2.66 17.39 13.94
N VAL A 221 -3.96 17.39 13.72
CA VAL A 221 -4.62 16.65 12.63
C VAL A 221 -5.23 17.66 11.68
N ILE A 222 -4.92 17.50 10.39
CA ILE A 222 -5.51 18.27 9.30
C ILE A 222 -6.23 17.29 8.39
N VAL A 223 -7.46 17.59 8.04
CA VAL A 223 -8.27 16.76 7.14
C VAL A 223 -8.52 17.52 5.84
N LEU A 224 -8.07 16.94 4.74
CA LEU A 224 -8.38 17.42 3.39
C LEU A 224 -9.67 16.81 2.87
N GLY A 225 -10.48 17.64 2.22
CA GLY A 225 -11.67 17.26 1.47
C GLY A 225 -11.58 17.72 0.02
N ALA A 226 -12.71 17.65 -0.70
CA ALA A 226 -12.78 18.07 -2.10
C ALA A 226 -12.48 19.57 -2.30
N ASP A 227 -12.82 20.40 -1.31
CA ASP A 227 -12.76 21.87 -1.38
C ASP A 227 -11.71 22.43 -0.40
N GLY A 228 -10.60 21.71 -0.19
CA GLY A 228 -9.51 22.15 0.68
C GLY A 228 -9.56 21.55 2.08
N VAL A 229 -9.16 22.34 3.09
CA VAL A 229 -9.09 21.89 4.51
C VAL A 229 -10.51 21.89 5.12
N VAL A 230 -10.97 20.71 5.55
CA VAL A 230 -12.31 20.54 6.15
C VAL A 230 -12.28 20.47 7.68
N ALA A 231 -11.15 20.08 8.28
CA ALA A 231 -10.94 20.10 9.72
C ALA A 231 -9.46 20.32 10.02
N ASP A 232 -9.18 21.01 11.13
CA ASP A 232 -7.84 21.38 11.55
C ASP A 232 -7.82 21.62 13.07
N GLY A 233 -6.93 20.98 13.78
CA GLY A 233 -6.78 21.14 15.23
C GLY A 233 -6.08 20.01 15.94
N ALA A 234 -6.09 20.03 17.27
CA ALA A 234 -5.56 18.93 18.07
C ALA A 234 -6.29 17.61 17.79
N PRO A 235 -5.59 16.46 17.85
CA PRO A 235 -6.17 15.16 17.52
C PRO A 235 -7.51 14.88 18.19
N ASP A 236 -7.60 15.08 19.50
CA ASP A 236 -8.84 14.82 20.25
C ASP A 236 -9.99 15.76 19.83
N ALA A 237 -9.69 17.02 19.50
CA ALA A 237 -10.69 17.98 19.05
C ALA A 237 -11.24 17.59 17.66
N VAL A 238 -10.39 17.17 16.73
CA VAL A 238 -10.80 16.81 15.37
C VAL A 238 -11.47 15.44 15.34
N LEU A 239 -10.80 14.41 15.86
CA LEU A 239 -11.26 13.03 15.79
C LEU A 239 -12.39 12.72 16.77
N GLY A 240 -12.37 13.34 17.96
CA GLY A 240 -13.43 13.17 18.96
C GLY A 240 -14.73 13.90 18.59
N ALA A 241 -14.64 15.18 18.23
CA ALA A 241 -15.84 15.98 17.95
C ALA A 241 -16.46 15.66 16.57
N ARG A 242 -15.67 15.36 15.55
CA ARG A 242 -16.13 15.15 14.17
C ARG A 242 -15.90 13.71 13.66
N GLY A 243 -15.49 12.78 14.54
CA GLY A 243 -15.11 11.42 14.12
C GLY A 243 -16.17 10.70 13.32
N ALA A 244 -17.45 10.76 13.71
CA ALA A 244 -18.55 10.12 12.97
C ALA A 244 -18.74 10.72 11.57
N GLU A 245 -18.66 12.04 11.44
CA GLU A 245 -18.75 12.75 10.16
C GLU A 245 -17.58 12.39 9.25
N LEU A 246 -16.36 12.40 9.78
CA LEU A 246 -15.14 12.07 9.06
C LEU A 246 -15.12 10.60 8.61
N ALA A 247 -15.56 9.68 9.47
CA ALA A 247 -15.70 8.28 9.11
C ALA A 247 -16.72 8.07 7.97
N ALA A 248 -17.86 8.77 8.00
CA ALA A 248 -18.84 8.75 6.92
C ALA A 248 -18.29 9.34 5.61
N ALA A 249 -17.36 10.30 5.70
CA ALA A 249 -16.64 10.85 4.55
C ALA A 249 -15.52 9.93 4.02
N GLY A 250 -15.22 8.81 4.70
CA GLY A 250 -14.21 7.84 4.28
C GLY A 250 -12.84 8.00 4.96
N VAL A 251 -12.74 8.84 5.98
CA VAL A 251 -11.52 8.97 6.78
C VAL A 251 -11.47 7.85 7.82
N TRP A 252 -10.33 7.23 8.00
CA TRP A 252 -10.12 6.29 9.09
C TRP A 252 -10.08 7.04 10.43
N VAL A 253 -10.96 6.64 11.36
CA VAL A 253 -11.06 7.24 12.69
C VAL A 253 -10.91 6.14 13.74
N PRO A 254 -9.96 6.24 14.65
CA PRO A 254 -9.77 5.26 15.72
C PRO A 254 -11.06 5.05 16.53
N GLY A 255 -11.40 3.77 16.78
CA GLY A 255 -12.59 3.42 17.54
C GLY A 255 -13.92 3.51 16.76
N ILE A 256 -13.92 3.99 15.52
CA ILE A 256 -15.10 4.04 14.64
C ILE A 256 -14.86 3.15 13.43
N PRO A 257 -15.21 1.86 13.48
CA PRO A 257 -15.06 0.96 12.34
C PRO A 257 -16.00 1.38 11.20
N PRO A 258 -15.59 1.19 9.93
CA PRO A 258 -16.47 1.42 8.80
C PRO A 258 -17.75 0.58 8.89
N ALA A 259 -18.89 1.19 8.58
CA ALA A 259 -20.16 0.50 8.59
C ALA A 259 -20.19 -0.55 7.46
N LEU A 260 -20.48 -1.79 7.82
CA LEU A 260 -20.67 -2.89 6.86
C LEU A 260 -22.14 -3.30 6.83
N PRO A 261 -22.68 -3.59 5.63
CA PRO A 261 -24.01 -4.21 5.55
C PRO A 261 -23.96 -5.59 6.22
N PRO A 262 -25.08 -6.04 6.82
CA PRO A 262 -25.14 -7.36 7.41
C PRO A 262 -24.82 -8.43 6.34
N ALA A 263 -23.76 -9.19 6.56
CA ALA A 263 -23.43 -10.30 5.69
C ALA A 263 -24.28 -11.53 6.04
N PRO A 264 -24.79 -12.28 5.04
CA PRO A 264 -25.51 -13.52 5.33
C PRO A 264 -24.60 -14.47 6.09
N ALA A 265 -25.04 -14.91 7.27
CA ALA A 265 -24.38 -15.96 8.01
C ALA A 265 -24.59 -17.29 7.26
N ARG A 266 -23.51 -17.84 6.74
CA ARG A 266 -23.52 -19.16 6.10
C ARG A 266 -22.52 -20.05 6.81
N ALA A 267 -22.92 -21.27 7.14
CA ALA A 267 -22.00 -22.27 7.62
C ALA A 267 -21.01 -22.66 6.50
N PRO A 268 -19.74 -22.94 6.82
CA PRO A 268 -18.78 -23.46 5.85
C PRO A 268 -19.33 -24.71 5.15
N GLY A 269 -19.27 -24.72 3.82
CA GLY A 269 -19.69 -25.84 2.99
C GLY A 269 -18.57 -26.89 2.79
N GLU A 270 -18.68 -27.63 1.70
CA GLU A 270 -17.68 -28.62 1.30
C GLU A 270 -16.29 -27.99 1.06
N VAL A 271 -15.25 -28.80 1.19
CA VAL A 271 -13.90 -28.37 0.85
C VAL A 271 -13.78 -28.30 -0.67
N LEU A 272 -13.27 -27.19 -1.18
CA LEU A 272 -13.03 -26.94 -2.59
C LEU A 272 -11.56 -27.21 -3.00
N LEU A 273 -10.61 -26.89 -2.10
CA LEU A 273 -9.18 -27.16 -2.28
C LEU A 273 -8.61 -27.79 -1.01
N HIS A 274 -7.79 -28.80 -1.19
CA HIS A 274 -6.98 -29.42 -0.16
C HIS A 274 -5.50 -29.18 -0.42
N GLY A 275 -4.78 -28.51 0.46
CA GLY A 275 -3.33 -28.54 0.51
C GLY A 275 -2.87 -29.59 1.51
N ARG A 276 -2.00 -30.51 1.12
CA ARG A 276 -1.53 -31.60 1.99
C ARG A 276 -0.02 -31.68 2.00
N GLY A 277 0.57 -31.59 3.19
CA GLY A 277 2.01 -31.65 3.40
C GLY A 277 2.79 -30.64 2.57
N LEU A 278 2.21 -29.47 2.30
CA LEU A 278 2.78 -28.50 1.38
C LEU A 278 4.11 -27.94 1.90
N ALA A 279 5.09 -27.91 1.02
CA ALA A 279 6.23 -26.99 1.12
C ALA A 279 6.13 -25.97 -0.01
N VAL A 280 6.30 -24.68 0.32
CA VAL A 280 6.18 -23.58 -0.64
C VAL A 280 7.51 -22.87 -0.81
N ALA A 281 7.86 -22.57 -2.07
CA ALA A 281 9.12 -21.94 -2.45
C ALA A 281 8.93 -21.02 -3.66
N ARG A 282 9.58 -19.85 -3.67
CA ARG A 282 9.73 -19.02 -4.87
C ARG A 282 10.95 -19.44 -5.69
N VAL A 283 12.02 -19.83 -4.99
CA VAL A 283 13.26 -20.33 -5.61
C VAL A 283 13.28 -21.83 -5.46
N ARG A 284 13.49 -22.53 -6.57
CA ARG A 284 13.51 -23.99 -6.60
C ARG A 284 14.56 -24.53 -5.61
N GLY A 285 14.13 -25.45 -4.74
CA GLY A 285 14.99 -26.09 -3.74
C GLY A 285 15.19 -25.29 -2.45
N VAL A 286 14.57 -24.10 -2.32
CA VAL A 286 14.65 -23.29 -1.09
C VAL A 286 13.23 -23.04 -0.55
N PRO A 287 12.65 -23.98 0.20
CA PRO A 287 11.34 -23.79 0.77
C PRO A 287 11.36 -22.71 1.86
N VAL A 288 10.36 -21.83 1.87
CA VAL A 288 10.17 -20.78 2.90
C VAL A 288 9.25 -21.24 4.00
N ALA A 289 8.37 -22.21 3.73
CA ALA A 289 7.53 -22.89 4.73
C ALA A 289 7.27 -24.32 4.27
N SER A 290 7.08 -25.25 5.22
CA SER A 290 6.90 -26.68 4.95
C SER A 290 5.96 -27.33 5.94
N GLY A 291 5.39 -28.50 5.57
CA GLY A 291 4.50 -29.26 6.42
C GLY A 291 3.14 -28.58 6.62
N LEU A 292 2.66 -27.87 5.60
CA LEU A 292 1.41 -27.11 5.69
C LEU A 292 0.24 -27.98 5.22
N ASP A 293 -0.79 -28.10 6.06
CA ASP A 293 -2.09 -28.68 5.71
C ASP A 293 -3.16 -27.59 5.80
N VAL A 294 -3.89 -27.36 4.70
CA VAL A 294 -4.86 -26.27 4.62
C VAL A 294 -6.05 -26.66 3.76
N ASP A 295 -7.26 -26.33 4.23
CA ASP A 295 -8.50 -26.53 3.49
C ASP A 295 -9.13 -25.19 3.11
N VAL A 296 -9.59 -25.07 1.87
CA VAL A 296 -10.40 -23.94 1.40
C VAL A 296 -11.83 -24.42 1.19
N ARG A 297 -12.78 -23.83 1.92
CA ARG A 297 -14.18 -24.28 1.95
C ARG A 297 -15.13 -23.32 1.27
N ALA A 298 -16.13 -23.84 0.59
CA ALA A 298 -17.22 -23.07 0.00
C ALA A 298 -17.94 -22.24 1.08
N GLY A 299 -18.25 -20.97 0.77
CA GLY A 299 -18.94 -20.06 1.70
C GLY A 299 -18.11 -19.66 2.92
N ALA A 300 -16.79 -19.91 2.93
CA ALA A 300 -15.89 -19.56 4.00
C ALA A 300 -14.78 -18.58 3.54
N ALA A 301 -14.19 -17.91 4.50
CA ALA A 301 -12.99 -17.12 4.30
C ALA A 301 -11.83 -17.70 5.10
N LEU A 302 -10.66 -17.77 4.48
CA LEU A 302 -9.39 -18.18 5.08
C LEU A 302 -8.42 -16.99 5.04
N ALA A 303 -7.94 -16.55 6.19
CA ALA A 303 -6.92 -15.51 6.30
C ALA A 303 -5.55 -16.14 6.54
N ILE A 304 -4.64 -16.00 5.57
CA ILE A 304 -3.25 -16.40 5.71
C ILE A 304 -2.49 -15.24 6.35
N THR A 305 -2.04 -15.44 7.59
CA THR A 305 -1.36 -14.42 8.41
C THR A 305 0.07 -14.84 8.74
N GLY A 306 0.87 -13.93 9.30
CA GLY A 306 2.25 -14.22 9.71
C GLY A 306 3.21 -13.10 9.29
N PRO A 307 4.47 -13.10 9.76
CA PRO A 307 5.44 -12.05 9.46
C PRO A 307 5.79 -11.98 7.97
N ASN A 308 6.38 -10.85 7.57
CA ASN A 308 6.86 -10.70 6.21
C ASN A 308 7.99 -11.73 5.93
N GLY A 309 7.99 -12.29 4.72
CA GLY A 309 8.92 -13.37 4.35
C GLY A 309 8.50 -14.78 4.79
N ALA A 310 7.44 -14.96 5.57
CA ALA A 310 6.96 -16.28 6.01
C ALA A 310 6.40 -17.18 4.90
N GLY A 311 6.26 -16.67 3.68
CA GLY A 311 5.75 -17.43 2.54
C GLY A 311 4.25 -17.30 2.29
N LYS A 312 3.56 -16.31 2.87
CA LYS A 312 2.10 -16.09 2.75
C LYS A 312 1.66 -15.99 1.28
N SER A 313 2.21 -15.06 0.53
CA SER A 313 1.91 -14.87 -0.90
C SER A 313 2.29 -16.10 -1.73
N THR A 314 3.40 -16.79 -1.36
CA THR A 314 3.82 -18.03 -2.03
C THR A 314 2.81 -19.14 -1.81
N LEU A 315 2.29 -19.32 -0.58
CA LEU A 315 1.24 -20.28 -0.29
C LEU A 315 -0.06 -19.94 -1.05
N ALA A 316 -0.46 -18.67 -1.03
CA ALA A 316 -1.65 -18.21 -1.75
C ALA A 316 -1.56 -18.50 -3.26
N LEU A 317 -0.42 -18.21 -3.90
CA LEU A 317 -0.19 -18.51 -5.32
C LEU A 317 -0.10 -20.02 -5.60
N THR A 318 0.39 -20.82 -4.65
CA THR A 318 0.42 -22.29 -4.76
C THR A 318 -1.00 -22.85 -4.71
N LEU A 319 -1.85 -22.39 -3.77
CA LEU A 319 -3.27 -22.74 -3.70
C LEU A 319 -4.03 -22.32 -4.95
N ALA A 320 -3.67 -21.16 -5.53
CA ALA A 320 -4.25 -20.67 -6.79
C ALA A 320 -3.83 -21.47 -8.04
N GLY A 321 -2.91 -22.43 -7.92
CA GLY A 321 -2.38 -23.17 -9.07
C GLY A 321 -1.45 -22.36 -9.97
N LEU A 322 -0.88 -21.27 -9.47
CA LEU A 322 0.04 -20.39 -10.22
C LEU A 322 1.51 -20.66 -9.90
N LEU A 323 1.81 -21.27 -8.75
CA LEU A 323 3.13 -21.74 -8.39
C LEU A 323 3.10 -23.22 -8.02
N PRO A 324 4.08 -24.03 -8.46
CA PRO A 324 4.17 -25.42 -8.04
C PRO A 324 4.56 -25.50 -6.56
N ALA A 325 4.01 -26.45 -5.84
CA ALA A 325 4.49 -26.81 -4.51
C ALA A 325 5.92 -27.36 -4.61
N ALA A 326 6.77 -27.05 -3.65
CA ALA A 326 8.11 -27.64 -3.53
C ALA A 326 8.06 -29.07 -3.00
N ALA A 327 7.06 -29.38 -2.16
CA ALA A 327 6.67 -30.72 -1.74
C ALA A 327 5.18 -30.71 -1.38
N GLY A 328 4.57 -31.90 -1.29
CA GLY A 328 3.13 -32.04 -1.10
C GLY A 328 2.35 -31.71 -2.36
N GLU A 329 1.05 -31.56 -2.24
CA GLU A 329 0.16 -31.32 -3.37
C GLU A 329 -1.04 -30.44 -3.00
N VAL A 330 -1.59 -29.74 -3.99
CA VAL A 330 -2.88 -29.05 -3.93
C VAL A 330 -3.86 -29.85 -4.78
N VAL A 331 -4.93 -30.32 -4.16
CA VAL A 331 -5.97 -31.14 -4.79
C VAL A 331 -7.29 -30.37 -4.80
N ALA A 332 -7.88 -30.21 -5.97
CA ALA A 332 -9.22 -29.66 -6.14
C ALA A 332 -10.27 -30.76 -5.97
N ALA A 333 -11.30 -30.47 -5.19
CA ALA A 333 -12.46 -31.35 -5.08
C ALA A 333 -13.28 -31.34 -6.38
N GLU A 334 -14.07 -32.40 -6.62
CA GLU A 334 -14.92 -32.55 -7.82
C GLU A 334 -15.83 -31.34 -8.04
N ALA A 335 -16.34 -30.75 -6.97
CA ALA A 335 -17.17 -29.54 -7.02
C ALA A 335 -16.45 -28.32 -7.61
N LEU A 336 -15.11 -28.25 -7.54
CA LEU A 336 -14.32 -27.15 -8.10
C LEU A 336 -13.72 -27.53 -9.46
N ASP A 337 -13.25 -28.77 -9.61
CA ASP A 337 -12.54 -29.20 -10.83
C ASP A 337 -13.45 -29.22 -12.06
N ALA A 338 -14.73 -29.56 -11.88
CA ALA A 338 -15.74 -29.62 -12.94
C ALA A 338 -15.21 -30.21 -14.27
N GLY A 339 -14.43 -31.30 -14.15
CA GLY A 339 -13.86 -32.05 -15.27
C GLY A 339 -12.53 -31.48 -15.83
N ALA A 340 -11.88 -30.56 -15.14
CA ALA A 340 -10.54 -30.05 -15.51
C ALA A 340 -9.40 -30.89 -14.90
N GLY A 341 -9.74 -31.85 -14.01
CA GLY A 341 -8.81 -32.66 -13.23
C GLY A 341 -8.49 -32.03 -11.89
N ASP A 342 -8.03 -32.82 -10.94
CA ASP A 342 -7.87 -32.50 -9.54
C ASP A 342 -6.66 -31.61 -9.19
N SER A 343 -5.76 -31.34 -10.16
CA SER A 343 -4.51 -30.60 -9.93
C SER A 343 -4.57 -29.19 -10.52
N PRO A 344 -4.83 -28.13 -9.74
CA PRO A 344 -4.97 -26.75 -10.23
C PRO A 344 -3.76 -26.23 -11.02
N ILE A 345 -2.55 -26.62 -10.63
CA ILE A 345 -1.32 -26.21 -11.34
C ILE A 345 -1.25 -26.72 -12.80
N ARG A 346 -2.04 -27.73 -13.15
CA ARG A 346 -2.11 -28.28 -14.50
C ARG A 346 -3.27 -27.71 -15.31
N TRP A 347 -4.13 -26.92 -14.73
CA TRP A 347 -5.26 -26.31 -15.42
C TRP A 347 -4.81 -25.29 -16.45
N ARG A 348 -5.52 -25.22 -17.55
CA ARG A 348 -5.31 -24.17 -18.55
C ARG A 348 -5.85 -22.84 -17.99
N SER A 349 -5.25 -21.72 -18.41
CA SER A 349 -5.68 -20.39 -17.94
C SER A 349 -7.19 -20.15 -18.07
N ARG A 350 -7.83 -20.66 -19.15
CA ARG A 350 -9.29 -20.57 -19.35
C ARG A 350 -10.09 -21.37 -18.31
N ASP A 351 -9.52 -22.45 -17.79
CA ASP A 351 -10.17 -23.30 -16.80
C ASP A 351 -10.03 -22.68 -15.37
N LEU A 352 -8.96 -21.94 -15.13
CA LEU A 352 -8.77 -21.15 -13.90
C LEU A 352 -9.80 -19.99 -13.79
N LEU A 353 -10.12 -19.28 -14.88
CA LEU A 353 -10.92 -18.05 -14.86
C LEU A 353 -12.24 -18.13 -14.10
N THR A 354 -12.93 -19.29 -14.15
CA THR A 354 -14.21 -19.50 -13.45
C THR A 354 -14.07 -20.26 -12.14
N ARG A 355 -12.88 -20.80 -11.87
CA ARG A 355 -12.62 -21.63 -10.69
C ARG A 355 -11.87 -20.87 -9.62
N ILE A 356 -10.73 -20.28 -9.98
CA ILE A 356 -9.84 -19.58 -9.04
C ILE A 356 -9.45 -18.23 -9.63
N GLY A 357 -10.05 -17.16 -9.12
CA GLY A 357 -9.62 -15.79 -9.37
C GLY A 357 -8.46 -15.42 -8.46
N THR A 358 -7.51 -14.66 -8.95
CA THR A 358 -6.34 -14.25 -8.17
C THR A 358 -6.11 -12.74 -8.29
N VAL A 359 -5.81 -12.09 -7.16
CA VAL A 359 -5.40 -10.68 -7.10
C VAL A 359 -4.02 -10.63 -6.47
N PHE A 360 -3.05 -10.10 -7.21
CA PHE A 360 -1.66 -10.00 -6.77
C PHE A 360 -1.43 -8.82 -5.84
N GLN A 361 -0.39 -8.90 -5.04
CA GLN A 361 0.04 -7.82 -4.15
C GLN A 361 0.36 -6.53 -4.92
N ASP A 362 1.03 -6.64 -6.07
CA ASP A 362 1.25 -5.52 -6.99
C ASP A 362 0.20 -5.55 -8.10
N PRO A 363 -0.72 -4.56 -8.14
CA PRO A 363 -1.77 -4.51 -9.15
C PRO A 363 -1.23 -4.38 -10.58
N GLU A 364 -0.08 -3.73 -10.79
CA GLU A 364 0.45 -3.48 -12.14
C GLU A 364 0.85 -4.76 -12.87
N HIS A 365 1.20 -5.81 -12.12
CA HIS A 365 1.51 -7.12 -12.71
C HIS A 365 0.30 -7.82 -13.34
N GLN A 366 -0.92 -7.32 -13.11
CA GLN A 366 -2.15 -7.89 -13.68
C GLN A 366 -2.75 -7.06 -14.82
N LEU A 367 -2.30 -5.81 -15.02
CA LEU A 367 -2.89 -4.91 -15.99
C LEU A 367 -2.45 -5.25 -17.42
N LEU A 368 -3.42 -5.47 -18.30
CA LEU A 368 -3.21 -5.96 -19.67
C LEU A 368 -3.75 -5.01 -20.75
N ARG A 369 -4.62 -4.06 -20.38
CA ARG A 369 -5.36 -3.22 -21.34
C ARG A 369 -5.07 -1.75 -21.15
N THR A 370 -5.49 -0.96 -22.13
CA THR A 370 -5.29 0.49 -22.16
C THR A 370 -6.45 1.27 -21.59
N THR A 371 -7.58 0.63 -21.28
CA THR A 371 -8.71 1.24 -20.57
C THR A 371 -9.18 0.36 -19.42
N VAL A 372 -9.70 1.02 -18.37
CA VAL A 372 -10.28 0.35 -17.18
C VAL A 372 -11.41 -0.59 -17.58
N ARG A 373 -12.29 -0.16 -18.50
CA ARG A 373 -13.40 -1.00 -18.99
C ARG A 373 -12.91 -2.26 -19.69
N ASP A 374 -11.97 -2.10 -20.62
CA ASP A 374 -11.43 -3.24 -21.36
C ASP A 374 -10.70 -4.22 -20.44
N GLU A 375 -10.08 -3.73 -19.36
CA GLU A 375 -9.42 -4.57 -18.36
C GLU A 375 -10.42 -5.51 -17.67
N LEU A 376 -11.60 -5.01 -17.26
CA LEU A 376 -12.65 -5.83 -16.67
C LEU A 376 -13.20 -6.88 -17.65
N GLU A 377 -13.21 -6.58 -18.93
CA GLU A 377 -13.77 -7.45 -19.97
C GLU A 377 -12.80 -8.55 -20.43
N VAL A 378 -11.50 -8.52 -20.05
CA VAL A 378 -10.49 -9.52 -20.50
C VAL A 378 -10.94 -10.96 -20.23
N GLY A 379 -11.25 -11.27 -18.98
CA GLY A 379 -11.66 -12.60 -18.54
C GLY A 379 -12.97 -13.08 -19.21
N PRO A 380 -14.08 -12.32 -19.07
CA PRO A 380 -15.35 -12.65 -19.70
C PRO A 380 -15.25 -12.86 -21.22
N ARG A 381 -14.52 -12.00 -21.93
CA ARG A 381 -14.31 -12.16 -23.38
C ARG A 381 -13.43 -13.37 -23.73
N ALA A 382 -12.47 -13.73 -22.87
CA ALA A 382 -11.70 -14.96 -23.08
C ALA A 382 -12.58 -16.21 -22.95
N LEU A 383 -13.51 -16.24 -22.01
CA LEU A 383 -14.50 -17.31 -21.86
C LEU A 383 -15.47 -17.36 -23.04
N GLN A 384 -15.95 -16.21 -23.52
CA GLN A 384 -16.81 -16.10 -24.70
C GLN A 384 -16.16 -16.70 -25.95
N ARG A 385 -14.90 -16.34 -26.22
CA ARG A 385 -14.13 -16.91 -27.35
C ARG A 385 -13.94 -18.42 -27.22
N ALA A 386 -13.92 -18.94 -26.01
CA ALA A 386 -13.84 -20.40 -25.79
C ALA A 386 -15.21 -21.11 -25.89
N GLY A 387 -16.28 -20.39 -26.25
CA GLY A 387 -17.64 -20.94 -26.38
C GLY A 387 -18.32 -21.28 -25.04
N ARG A 388 -17.81 -20.76 -23.94
CA ARG A 388 -18.28 -21.04 -22.56
C ARG A 388 -18.63 -19.78 -21.78
N GLY A 389 -18.63 -18.63 -22.43
CA GLY A 389 -18.77 -17.33 -21.79
C GLY A 389 -20.14 -16.70 -21.90
N PRO A 390 -20.34 -15.59 -21.16
CA PRO A 390 -21.54 -14.77 -21.23
C PRO A 390 -21.68 -14.06 -22.58
N SER A 391 -22.91 -13.63 -22.92
CA SER A 391 -23.19 -12.79 -24.07
C SER A 391 -22.59 -11.38 -23.89
N ASP A 392 -22.47 -10.62 -24.99
CA ASP A 392 -21.99 -9.22 -24.95
C ASP A 392 -22.83 -8.35 -23.98
N ALA A 393 -24.16 -8.53 -23.98
CA ALA A 393 -25.04 -7.81 -23.05
C ALA A 393 -24.77 -8.17 -21.59
N GLN A 394 -24.49 -9.43 -21.28
CA GLN A 394 -24.15 -9.87 -19.91
C GLN A 394 -22.76 -9.36 -19.51
N ILE A 395 -21.79 -9.34 -20.42
CA ILE A 395 -20.47 -8.76 -20.18
C ILE A 395 -20.61 -7.27 -19.84
N ALA A 396 -21.33 -6.52 -20.66
CA ALA A 396 -21.54 -5.09 -20.44
C ALA A 396 -22.23 -4.81 -19.10
N ALA A 397 -23.34 -5.51 -18.80
CA ALA A 397 -24.06 -5.35 -17.55
C ALA A 397 -23.20 -5.66 -16.32
N ARG A 398 -22.42 -6.75 -16.37
CA ARG A 398 -21.50 -7.12 -15.27
C ARG A 398 -20.36 -6.10 -15.10
N THR A 399 -19.82 -5.62 -16.20
CA THR A 399 -18.76 -4.59 -16.19
C THR A 399 -19.29 -3.29 -15.58
N ASP A 400 -20.50 -2.85 -15.96
CA ASP A 400 -21.11 -1.64 -15.42
C ASP A 400 -21.39 -1.77 -13.91
N ASP A 401 -21.95 -2.90 -13.46
CA ASP A 401 -22.16 -3.19 -12.02
C ASP A 401 -20.86 -3.10 -11.23
N LEU A 402 -19.77 -3.74 -11.71
CA LEU A 402 -18.48 -3.72 -11.03
C LEU A 402 -17.84 -2.33 -11.03
N LEU A 403 -17.96 -1.58 -12.12
CA LEU A 403 -17.49 -0.20 -12.21
C LEU A 403 -18.18 0.71 -11.19
N GLU A 404 -19.51 0.57 -11.02
CA GLU A 404 -20.25 1.34 -10.05
C GLU A 404 -19.91 0.94 -8.61
N ARG A 405 -19.98 -0.35 -8.30
CA ARG A 405 -19.75 -0.89 -6.94
C ARG A 405 -18.36 -0.58 -6.41
N LEU A 406 -17.35 -0.53 -7.29
CA LEU A 406 -15.96 -0.24 -6.92
C LEU A 406 -15.54 1.19 -7.28
N ARG A 407 -16.50 2.09 -7.62
CA ARG A 407 -16.29 3.51 -7.91
C ARG A 407 -15.24 3.76 -9.00
N LEU A 408 -15.27 2.93 -10.01
CA LEU A 408 -14.39 3.06 -11.18
C LEU A 408 -15.15 3.64 -12.40
N ALA A 409 -16.45 3.87 -12.30
CA ALA A 409 -17.29 4.35 -13.41
C ALA A 409 -16.76 5.67 -14.05
N PRO A 410 -16.35 6.70 -13.28
CA PRO A 410 -15.77 7.92 -13.88
C PRO A 410 -14.45 7.67 -14.60
N LEU A 411 -13.77 6.57 -14.29
CA LEU A 411 -12.44 6.19 -14.79
C LEU A 411 -12.52 5.13 -15.90
N ALA A 412 -13.71 4.73 -16.34
CA ALA A 412 -13.92 3.62 -17.28
C ALA A 412 -13.09 3.73 -18.58
N ARG A 413 -12.78 4.95 -19.02
CA ARG A 413 -11.97 5.22 -20.22
C ARG A 413 -10.51 5.59 -19.91
N ALA A 414 -10.14 5.70 -18.63
CA ALA A 414 -8.78 6.04 -18.25
C ALA A 414 -7.83 4.87 -18.51
N ASN A 415 -6.55 5.19 -18.70
CA ASN A 415 -5.51 4.19 -18.78
C ASN A 415 -5.26 3.62 -17.37
N PRO A 416 -5.31 2.31 -17.15
CA PRO A 416 -5.08 1.68 -15.85
C PRO A 416 -3.78 2.10 -15.16
N TYR A 417 -2.73 2.34 -15.92
CA TYR A 417 -1.43 2.76 -15.36
C TYR A 417 -1.42 4.19 -14.81
N THR A 418 -2.40 5.03 -15.20
CA THR A 418 -2.54 6.41 -14.68
C THR A 418 -3.41 6.50 -13.42
N LEU A 419 -3.93 5.39 -12.95
CA LEU A 419 -4.73 5.29 -11.74
C LEU A 419 -3.86 5.41 -10.48
N SER A 420 -4.45 5.90 -9.40
CA SER A 420 -3.83 5.82 -8.07
C SER A 420 -3.70 4.36 -7.61
N GLY A 421 -2.82 4.09 -6.64
CA GLY A 421 -2.61 2.74 -6.10
C GLY A 421 -3.91 2.08 -5.62
N GLY A 422 -4.75 2.82 -4.91
CA GLY A 422 -6.05 2.34 -4.48
C GLY A 422 -7.03 2.06 -5.62
N GLU A 423 -7.04 2.90 -6.68
CA GLU A 423 -7.86 2.67 -7.88
C GLU A 423 -7.39 1.43 -8.66
N LYS A 424 -6.06 1.26 -8.81
CA LYS A 424 -5.48 0.05 -9.42
C LYS A 424 -5.89 -1.22 -8.65
N ARG A 425 -5.83 -1.17 -7.31
CA ARG A 425 -6.22 -2.31 -6.46
C ARG A 425 -7.70 -2.67 -6.67
N ARG A 426 -8.59 -1.68 -6.67
CA ARG A 426 -10.01 -1.91 -6.96
C ARG A 426 -10.23 -2.52 -8.35
N LEU A 427 -9.50 -2.04 -9.34
CA LEU A 427 -9.56 -2.55 -10.71
C LEU A 427 -9.16 -4.02 -10.80
N THR A 428 -8.06 -4.44 -10.15
CA THR A 428 -7.63 -5.84 -10.17
C THR A 428 -8.60 -6.78 -9.46
N VAL A 429 -9.22 -6.32 -8.36
CA VAL A 429 -10.29 -7.08 -7.70
C VAL A 429 -11.52 -7.17 -8.61
N ALA A 430 -11.94 -6.07 -9.25
CA ALA A 430 -13.05 -6.06 -10.19
C ALA A 430 -12.81 -7.03 -11.36
N ALA A 431 -11.60 -7.02 -11.94
CA ALA A 431 -11.22 -7.91 -13.04
C ALA A 431 -11.27 -9.39 -12.64
N ALA A 432 -10.81 -9.73 -11.43
CA ALA A 432 -10.90 -11.09 -10.91
C ALA A 432 -12.36 -11.53 -10.68
N LEU A 433 -13.22 -10.62 -10.20
CA LEU A 433 -14.64 -10.88 -9.94
C LEU A 433 -15.50 -10.91 -11.23
N ALA A 434 -15.00 -10.34 -12.33
CA ALA A 434 -15.76 -10.28 -13.58
C ALA A 434 -16.12 -11.66 -14.15
N THR A 435 -15.34 -12.69 -13.84
CA THR A 435 -15.57 -14.09 -14.25
C THR A 435 -16.32 -14.92 -13.22
N SER A 436 -16.70 -14.33 -12.05
CA SER A 436 -17.41 -14.98 -10.96
C SER A 436 -16.77 -16.30 -10.51
N PRO A 437 -15.48 -16.27 -10.09
CA PRO A 437 -14.77 -17.49 -9.70
C PRO A 437 -15.35 -18.08 -8.41
N ARG A 438 -15.23 -19.41 -8.24
CA ARG A 438 -15.69 -20.11 -7.03
C ARG A 438 -14.75 -19.93 -5.85
N VAL A 439 -13.46 -19.74 -6.11
CA VAL A 439 -12.43 -19.40 -5.12
C VAL A 439 -11.79 -18.08 -5.52
N LEU A 440 -11.68 -17.14 -4.61
CA LEU A 440 -10.98 -15.87 -4.83
C LEU A 440 -9.78 -15.80 -3.89
N VAL A 441 -8.59 -15.74 -4.47
CA VAL A 441 -7.31 -15.61 -3.74
C VAL A 441 -6.83 -14.18 -3.85
N LEU A 442 -6.62 -13.51 -2.73
CA LEU A 442 -6.31 -12.09 -2.64
C LEU A 442 -5.03 -11.88 -1.82
N ASP A 443 -4.11 -11.09 -2.34
CA ASP A 443 -2.90 -10.69 -1.62
C ASP A 443 -2.97 -9.21 -1.25
N GLU A 444 -3.12 -8.92 0.06
CA GLU A 444 -3.31 -7.58 0.67
C GLU A 444 -4.41 -6.74 -0.03
N PRO A 445 -5.66 -7.22 -0.12
CA PRO A 445 -6.69 -6.60 -0.96
C PRO A 445 -7.13 -5.20 -0.51
N THR A 446 -7.05 -4.90 0.79
CA THR A 446 -7.53 -3.65 1.39
C THR A 446 -6.44 -2.61 1.60
N PHE A 447 -5.23 -2.93 1.18
CA PHE A 447 -4.08 -2.06 1.36
C PHE A 447 -4.24 -0.70 0.65
N GLY A 448 -3.92 0.41 1.34
CA GLY A 448 -3.99 1.78 0.80
C GLY A 448 -5.42 2.25 0.48
N GLN A 449 -6.45 1.64 1.08
CA GLN A 449 -7.85 2.05 0.89
C GLN A 449 -8.31 3.01 1.99
N ASP A 450 -9.08 4.01 1.62
CA ASP A 450 -9.84 4.78 2.60
C ASP A 450 -10.96 3.93 3.23
N ALA A 451 -11.48 4.37 4.38
CA ALA A 451 -12.45 3.60 5.15
C ALA A 451 -13.73 3.24 4.37
N ARG A 452 -14.20 4.11 3.49
CA ARG A 452 -15.38 3.88 2.67
C ARG A 452 -15.13 2.85 1.57
N THR A 453 -14.00 2.98 0.87
CA THR A 453 -13.61 2.03 -0.19
C THR A 453 -13.31 0.66 0.39
N TRP A 454 -12.67 0.62 1.57
CA TRP A 454 -12.45 -0.60 2.33
C TRP A 454 -13.79 -1.30 2.65
N ALA A 455 -14.78 -0.55 3.17
CA ALA A 455 -16.10 -1.10 3.49
C ALA A 455 -16.81 -1.68 2.26
N GLU A 456 -16.79 -0.98 1.14
CA GLU A 456 -17.39 -1.44 -0.12
C GLU A 456 -16.73 -2.72 -0.63
N LEU A 457 -15.39 -2.80 -0.58
CA LEU A 457 -14.65 -4.00 -0.97
C LEU A 457 -14.97 -5.19 -0.05
N VAL A 458 -14.95 -4.98 1.27
CA VAL A 458 -15.25 -6.04 2.25
C VAL A 458 -16.69 -6.50 2.12
N ALA A 459 -17.65 -5.58 1.89
CA ALA A 459 -19.04 -5.93 1.63
C ALA A 459 -19.21 -6.80 0.37
N LEU A 460 -18.46 -6.49 -0.69
CA LEU A 460 -18.44 -7.28 -1.92
C LEU A 460 -17.89 -8.70 -1.69
N LEU A 461 -16.81 -8.82 -0.92
CA LEU A 461 -16.24 -10.12 -0.54
C LEU A 461 -17.20 -10.91 0.37
N ALA A 462 -17.84 -10.24 1.32
CA ALA A 462 -18.84 -10.86 2.19
C ALA A 462 -20.05 -11.37 1.40
N ALA A 463 -20.52 -10.64 0.37
CA ALA A 463 -21.58 -11.07 -0.53
C ALA A 463 -21.15 -12.33 -1.33
N LEU A 464 -19.96 -12.33 -1.92
CA LEU A 464 -19.40 -13.50 -2.62
C LEU A 464 -19.39 -14.74 -1.73
N ARG A 465 -18.91 -14.59 -0.48
CA ARG A 465 -18.94 -15.67 0.51
C ARG A 465 -20.39 -16.14 0.79
N GLY A 466 -21.33 -15.23 0.95
CA GLY A 466 -22.74 -15.52 1.17
C GLY A 466 -23.38 -16.31 0.02
N GLU A 467 -22.95 -16.07 -1.21
CA GLU A 467 -23.35 -16.80 -2.42
C GLU A 467 -22.69 -18.20 -2.52
N GLY A 468 -21.78 -18.53 -1.62
CA GLY A 468 -21.08 -19.81 -1.57
C GLY A 468 -19.68 -19.81 -2.15
N GLY A 469 -19.16 -18.66 -2.58
CA GLY A 469 -17.77 -18.49 -2.97
C GLY A 469 -16.83 -18.66 -1.79
N ALA A 470 -15.62 -19.15 -2.02
CA ALA A 470 -14.55 -19.24 -1.04
C ALA A 470 -13.58 -18.05 -1.19
N ILE A 471 -13.09 -17.53 -0.08
CA ILE A 471 -12.11 -16.45 -0.06
C ILE A 471 -10.84 -16.93 0.62
N VAL A 472 -9.69 -16.72 -0.01
CA VAL A 472 -8.37 -16.86 0.61
C VAL A 472 -7.72 -15.49 0.58
N ALA A 473 -7.48 -14.90 1.74
CA ALA A 473 -6.88 -13.57 1.84
C ALA A 473 -5.55 -13.64 2.59
N VAL A 474 -4.47 -13.24 1.94
CA VAL A 474 -3.25 -12.88 2.64
C VAL A 474 -3.46 -11.46 3.16
N THR A 475 -3.39 -11.26 4.47
CA THR A 475 -3.61 -9.93 5.02
C THR A 475 -3.03 -9.74 6.42
N HIS A 476 -2.66 -8.50 6.73
CA HIS A 476 -2.34 -8.00 8.07
C HIS A 476 -3.49 -7.17 8.67
N ASP A 477 -4.60 -7.04 7.94
CA ASP A 477 -5.75 -6.24 8.34
C ASP A 477 -6.71 -7.07 9.22
N GLU A 478 -6.62 -6.86 10.52
CA GLU A 478 -7.48 -7.52 11.52
C GLU A 478 -8.97 -7.19 11.34
N ALA A 479 -9.29 -6.01 10.80
CA ALA A 479 -10.66 -5.63 10.54
C ALA A 479 -11.26 -6.47 9.40
N VAL A 480 -10.49 -6.79 8.36
CA VAL A 480 -10.90 -7.72 7.28
C VAL A 480 -11.14 -9.12 7.83
N VAL A 481 -10.22 -9.63 8.65
CA VAL A 481 -10.34 -10.97 9.26
C VAL A 481 -11.64 -11.07 10.08
N THR A 482 -11.90 -10.04 10.88
CA THR A 482 -13.11 -9.95 11.70
C THR A 482 -14.38 -9.83 10.86
N ALA A 483 -14.38 -8.92 9.89
CA ALA A 483 -15.54 -8.62 9.05
C ALA A 483 -15.95 -9.80 8.16
N LEU A 484 -14.98 -10.56 7.66
CA LEU A 484 -15.23 -11.76 6.87
C LEU A 484 -15.42 -13.03 7.72
N HIS A 485 -15.35 -12.94 9.06
CA HIS A 485 -15.31 -14.10 9.96
C HIS A 485 -14.32 -15.16 9.46
N ALA A 486 -13.13 -14.72 9.06
CA ALA A 486 -12.16 -15.58 8.43
C ALA A 486 -11.49 -16.52 9.43
N GLU A 487 -11.35 -17.80 9.07
CA GLU A 487 -10.49 -18.73 9.76
C GLU A 487 -9.03 -18.31 9.57
N ARG A 488 -8.23 -18.36 10.63
CA ARG A 488 -6.82 -17.93 10.56
C ARG A 488 -5.89 -19.10 10.29
N PHE A 489 -5.06 -18.96 9.29
CA PHE A 489 -3.94 -19.84 9.01
C PHE A 489 -2.63 -19.07 9.20
N ALA A 490 -1.99 -19.24 10.35
CA ALA A 490 -0.80 -18.48 10.72
C ALA A 490 0.48 -19.21 10.27
N LEU A 491 1.30 -18.53 9.46
CA LEU A 491 2.63 -19.00 9.10
C LEU A 491 3.66 -18.49 10.12
N ALA A 492 4.57 -19.39 10.55
CA ALA A 492 5.68 -19.02 11.42
C ALA A 492 6.75 -18.22 10.66
N ALA A 493 7.53 -17.44 11.39
CA ALA A 493 8.71 -16.77 10.81
C ALA A 493 9.68 -17.82 10.22
N PRO A 494 10.28 -17.58 9.05
CA PRO A 494 11.31 -18.46 8.52
C PRO A 494 12.48 -18.56 9.52
N PRO A 495 13.14 -19.70 9.64
CA PRO A 495 14.33 -19.84 10.49
C PRO A 495 15.38 -18.81 10.04
N ARG A 496 15.96 -18.08 11.00
CA ARG A 496 17.04 -17.11 10.69
C ARG A 496 18.19 -17.87 10.06
N PRO A 497 18.71 -17.47 8.89
CA PRO A 497 19.94 -18.05 8.36
C PRO A 497 21.07 -17.71 9.34
N GLY A 498 21.62 -18.70 10.05
CA GLY A 498 22.78 -18.52 10.92
C GLY A 498 22.69 -19.13 12.34
N ALA A 499 21.66 -19.92 12.69
CA ALA A 499 21.59 -20.62 13.98
C ALA A 499 21.89 -22.12 13.87
N GLY A 500 22.69 -22.54 12.91
CA GLY A 500 23.07 -23.93 12.73
C GLY A 500 24.34 -24.08 11.95
N GLU A 501 25.42 -24.54 12.65
CA GLU A 501 26.66 -25.10 12.14
C GLU A 501 27.60 -24.16 11.34
N ALA A 502 28.50 -23.52 12.10
CA ALA A 502 29.85 -23.31 11.61
C ALA A 502 30.57 -24.69 11.59
N PRO A 503 31.32 -25.06 10.51
CA PRO A 503 32.14 -26.24 10.48
C PRO A 503 33.34 -26.13 11.43
#